data_fb82432b339ee5b28298cb5cfe7e4a94
#
_entry.id   fb82432b339ee5b28298cb5cfe7e4a94
#
_cell.length_a   1.000
_cell.length_b   1.000
_cell.length_c   1.000
_cell.angle_alpha   90.00
_cell.angle_beta   90.00
_cell.angle_gamma   90.00
#
_symmetry.space_group_name_H-M   'P 1'
#
loop_
_entity.id
_entity.type
_entity.pdbx_description
1 polymer ?
#
loop_
_entity_poly.entity_id
_entity_poly.type
_entity_poly.pdbx_seq_one_letter_code
_entity_poly.pdbx_strand_id
1 'polypeptide(L)'
;MTLHEVLAEAVADLDDVEAIEATEGVEWRRGWRPFAAAGGGAAEFRLDPLVAKAALRTPDTESSNRGPDWVRFGPQALDGHAVDRAEAWLASAWRRAAT
;
A
#
# COMPACT_ATOMS: atom_id res chain seq x y z
N MET A 1 -16.29 4.15 5.11
CA MET A 1 -15.04 3.39 5.23
C MET A 1 -13.91 4.15 4.54
N THR A 2 -12.75 4.21 5.14
CA THR A 2 -11.58 4.88 4.57
C THR A 2 -10.64 3.86 3.94
N LEU A 3 -9.73 4.35 3.10
CA LEU A 3 -8.70 3.50 2.51
C LEU A 3 -7.83 2.86 3.60
N HIS A 4 -7.50 3.61 4.64
CA HIS A 4 -6.76 3.11 5.80
C HIS A 4 -7.49 1.90 6.43
N GLU A 5 -8.79 2.01 6.64
CA GLU A 5 -9.58 0.93 7.24
C GLU A 5 -9.63 -0.31 6.35
N VAL A 6 -9.79 -0.12 5.04
CA VAL A 6 -9.78 -1.22 4.08
C VAL A 6 -8.46 -1.99 4.17
N LEU A 7 -7.34 -1.27 4.18
CA LEU A 7 -6.02 -1.89 4.23
C LEU A 7 -5.73 -2.52 5.59
N ALA A 8 -6.17 -1.91 6.67
CA ALA A 8 -6.00 -2.49 8.01
C ALA A 8 -6.72 -3.83 8.13
N GLU A 9 -7.91 -3.94 7.56
CA GLU A 9 -8.64 -5.22 7.52
C GLU A 9 -7.90 -6.26 6.68
N ALA A 10 -7.41 -5.85 5.52
CA ALA A 10 -6.67 -6.76 4.64
C ALA A 10 -5.37 -7.24 5.27
N VAL A 11 -4.66 -6.36 5.98
CA VAL A 11 -3.41 -6.69 6.67
C VAL A 11 -3.65 -7.76 7.76
N ALA A 12 -4.82 -7.75 8.39
CA ALA A 12 -5.14 -8.72 9.43
C ALA A 12 -5.08 -10.17 8.95
N ASP A 13 -5.25 -10.39 7.64
CA ASP A 13 -5.17 -11.72 7.03
C ASP A 13 -3.75 -12.09 6.54
N LEU A 14 -2.79 -11.21 6.72
CA LEU A 14 -1.41 -11.44 6.29
C LEU A 14 -0.53 -11.83 7.48
N ASP A 15 0.39 -12.77 7.27
CA ASP A 15 1.31 -13.22 8.31
C ASP A 15 2.51 -12.27 8.44
N ASP A 16 3.08 -12.25 9.64
CA ASP A 16 4.33 -11.56 9.94
C ASP A 16 4.29 -10.05 9.69
N VAL A 17 3.14 -9.43 9.91
CA VAL A 17 2.98 -7.99 9.72
C VAL A 17 3.00 -7.27 11.07
N GLU A 18 3.81 -6.23 11.15
CA GLU A 18 3.85 -5.31 12.28
C GLU A 18 3.38 -3.94 11.81
N ALA A 19 2.52 -3.31 12.59
CA ALA A 19 2.03 -1.96 12.32
C ALA A 19 2.78 -0.97 13.20
N ILE A 20 3.36 0.05 12.57
CA ILE A 20 4.05 1.13 13.27
C ILE A 20 3.19 2.38 13.11
N GLU A 21 2.58 2.80 14.20
CA GLU A 21 1.73 3.98 14.20
C GLU A 21 2.57 5.24 14.07
N ALA A 22 2.05 6.19 13.29
CA ALA A 22 2.65 7.49 13.12
C ALA A 22 1.56 8.56 13.30
N THR A 23 1.96 9.81 13.43
CA THR A 23 1.03 10.93 13.66
C THR A 23 -0.05 11.02 12.56
N GLU A 24 0.33 10.75 11.33
CA GLU A 24 -0.56 10.92 10.17
C GLU A 24 -1.03 9.61 9.55
N GLY A 25 -0.75 8.47 10.16
CA GLY A 25 -1.14 7.20 9.61
C GLY A 25 -0.39 6.03 10.20
N VAL A 26 -0.19 5.00 9.38
CA VAL A 26 0.44 3.76 9.80
C VAL A 26 1.42 3.29 8.71
N GLU A 27 2.51 2.67 9.14
CA GLU A 27 3.43 1.97 8.25
C GLU A 27 3.37 0.48 8.62
N TRP A 28 3.21 -0.38 7.62
CA TRP A 28 3.22 -1.83 7.82
C TRP A 28 4.54 -2.41 7.36
N ARG A 29 5.10 -3.29 8.19
CA ARG A 29 6.37 -3.96 7.95
C ARG A 29 6.18 -5.47 8.00
N ARG A 30 6.92 -6.15 7.14
CA ARG A 30 7.05 -7.60 7.21
C ARG A 30 8.46 -7.90 7.71
N GLY A 31 8.55 -8.40 8.96
CA GLY A 31 9.81 -8.40 9.68
C GLY A 31 10.26 -6.95 9.89
N TRP A 32 11.48 -6.62 9.46
CA TRP A 32 12.01 -5.26 9.57
C TRP A 32 11.76 -4.41 8.31
N ARG A 33 11.15 -5.00 7.27
CA ARG A 33 11.01 -4.35 5.95
C ARG A 33 9.68 -3.64 5.80
N PRO A 34 9.66 -2.32 5.66
CA PRO A 34 8.43 -1.61 5.31
C PRO A 34 7.97 -2.04 3.92
N PHE A 35 6.67 -2.30 3.77
CA PHE A 35 6.11 -2.67 2.47
C PHE A 35 4.88 -1.86 2.09
N ALA A 36 4.22 -1.23 3.05
CA ALA A 36 3.03 -0.42 2.77
C ALA A 36 2.84 0.61 3.87
N ALA A 37 2.09 1.66 3.55
CA ALA A 37 1.71 2.69 4.51
C ALA A 37 0.37 3.29 4.09
N ALA A 38 -0.35 3.88 5.04
CA ALA A 38 -1.59 4.57 4.75
C ALA A 38 -1.76 5.77 5.67
N GLY A 39 -2.36 6.82 5.13
CA GLY A 39 -2.67 8.03 5.87
C GLY A 39 -3.08 9.16 4.93
N GLY A 40 -3.87 10.11 5.42
CA GLY A 40 -4.28 11.28 4.65
C GLY A 40 -5.06 10.97 3.37
N GLY A 41 -5.84 9.89 3.36
CA GLY A 41 -6.63 9.50 2.20
C GLY A 41 -5.85 8.80 1.11
N ALA A 42 -4.59 8.48 1.36
CA ALA A 42 -3.72 7.82 0.39
C ALA A 42 -3.03 6.60 1.02
N ALA A 43 -2.52 5.73 0.17
CA ALA A 43 -1.71 4.61 0.60
C ALA A 43 -0.46 4.54 -0.26
N GLU A 44 0.58 3.90 0.28
CA GLU A 44 1.84 3.72 -0.42
C GLU A 44 2.25 2.27 -0.35
N PHE A 45 2.77 1.76 -1.46
CA PHE A 45 3.13 0.34 -1.58
C PHE A 45 4.51 0.22 -2.23
N ARG A 46 5.35 -0.64 -1.67
CA ARG A 46 6.63 -0.97 -2.28
C ARG A 46 6.45 -2.20 -3.18
N LEU A 47 6.44 -1.96 -4.48
CA LEU A 47 6.12 -2.97 -5.49
C LEU A 47 7.37 -3.43 -6.24
N ASP A 48 7.32 -4.61 -6.86
CA ASP A 48 8.35 -4.99 -7.81
C ASP A 48 8.44 -3.94 -8.91
N PRO A 49 9.63 -3.67 -9.47
CA PRO A 49 9.79 -2.60 -10.47
C PRO A 49 8.80 -2.66 -11.63
N LEU A 50 8.50 -3.85 -12.15
CA LEU A 50 7.55 -3.98 -13.26
C LEU A 50 6.11 -3.73 -12.80
N VAL A 51 5.77 -4.15 -11.59
CA VAL A 51 4.44 -3.91 -11.01
C VAL A 51 4.27 -2.42 -10.71
N ALA A 52 5.29 -1.79 -10.15
CA ALA A 52 5.28 -0.35 -9.88
C ALA A 52 5.08 0.45 -11.19
N LYS A 53 5.78 0.08 -12.24
CA LYS A 53 5.66 0.72 -13.54
C LYS A 53 4.25 0.59 -14.10
N ALA A 54 3.65 -0.59 -13.98
CA ALA A 54 2.28 -0.82 -14.43
C ALA A 54 1.28 -0.02 -13.56
N ALA A 55 1.49 0.01 -12.25
CA ALA A 55 0.64 0.76 -11.34
C ALA A 55 0.62 2.26 -11.68
N LEU A 56 1.76 2.82 -12.03
CA LEU A 56 1.87 4.25 -12.38
C LEU A 56 1.12 4.63 -13.65
N ARG A 57 0.63 3.66 -14.41
CA ARG A 57 -0.21 3.91 -15.58
C ARG A 57 -1.70 3.93 -15.24
N THR A 58 -2.06 3.63 -14.01
CA THR A 58 -3.47 3.63 -13.59
C THR A 58 -3.85 4.97 -12.99
N PRO A 59 -5.15 5.32 -12.94
CA PRO A 59 -5.57 6.58 -12.34
C PRO A 59 -5.22 6.68 -10.85
N ASP A 60 -5.01 7.89 -10.38
CA ASP A 60 -4.84 8.25 -8.98
C ASP A 60 -3.55 7.72 -8.36
N THR A 61 -2.56 7.38 -9.19
CA THR A 61 -1.25 6.93 -8.73
C THR A 61 -0.16 7.90 -9.12
N GLU A 62 0.87 7.95 -8.30
CA GLU A 62 2.08 8.71 -8.57
C GLU A 62 3.27 8.07 -7.84
N SER A 63 4.47 8.48 -8.21
CA SER A 63 5.67 8.03 -7.49
C SER A 63 5.64 8.55 -6.07
N SER A 64 6.00 7.69 -5.12
CA SER A 64 6.11 8.07 -3.72
C SER A 64 7.54 8.56 -3.42
N ASN A 65 7.66 9.53 -2.52
CA ASN A 65 8.97 10.01 -2.08
C ASN A 65 9.61 9.07 -1.03
N ARG A 66 8.99 7.94 -0.72
CA ARG A 66 9.58 6.92 0.15
C ARG A 66 10.76 6.22 -0.49
N GLY A 67 10.83 6.19 -1.83
CA GLY A 67 11.95 5.62 -2.54
C GLY A 67 11.58 5.02 -3.87
N PRO A 68 12.57 4.44 -4.59
CA PRO A 68 12.31 3.73 -5.84
C PRO A 68 11.32 2.58 -5.60
N ASP A 69 10.48 2.33 -6.58
CA ASP A 69 9.48 1.25 -6.53
C ASP A 69 8.34 1.47 -5.53
N TRP A 70 8.32 2.59 -4.83
CA TRP A 70 7.21 2.98 -4.00
C TRP A 70 6.20 3.78 -4.82
N VAL A 71 4.94 3.35 -4.78
CA VAL A 71 3.84 3.99 -5.50
C VAL A 71 2.82 4.51 -4.49
N ARG A 72 2.40 5.77 -4.68
CA ARG A 72 1.37 6.38 -3.87
C ARG A 72 0.04 6.31 -4.61
N PHE A 73 -1.00 5.83 -3.94
CA PHE A 73 -2.35 5.72 -4.48
C PHE A 73 -3.30 6.57 -3.64
N GLY A 74 -3.91 7.57 -4.27
CA GLY A 74 -4.85 8.47 -3.60
C GLY A 74 -6.15 8.59 -4.38
N PRO A 75 -7.04 7.58 -4.32
CA PRO A 75 -8.28 7.63 -5.09
C PRO A 75 -9.21 8.72 -4.59
N GLN A 76 -9.89 9.39 -5.52
CA GLN A 76 -10.88 10.41 -5.18
C GLN A 76 -12.14 9.79 -4.59
N ALA A 77 -12.47 8.57 -5.03
CA ALA A 77 -13.61 7.82 -4.52
C ALA A 77 -13.17 6.40 -4.20
N LEU A 78 -13.58 5.91 -3.04
CA LEU A 78 -13.25 4.56 -2.62
C LEU A 78 -14.33 3.59 -3.10
N ASP A 79 -14.39 3.41 -4.43
CA ASP A 79 -15.30 2.47 -5.05
C ASP A 79 -14.72 1.05 -5.08
N GLY A 80 -15.47 0.09 -5.63
CA GLY A 80 -15.02 -1.30 -5.70
C GLY A 80 -13.71 -1.48 -6.46
N HIS A 81 -13.48 -0.72 -7.53
CA HIS A 81 -12.24 -0.79 -8.29
C HIS A 81 -11.05 -0.28 -7.48
N ALA A 82 -11.25 0.79 -6.72
CA ALA A 82 -10.20 1.34 -5.87
C ALA A 82 -9.82 0.36 -4.76
N VAL A 83 -10.83 -0.26 -4.12
CA VAL A 83 -10.61 -1.26 -3.08
C VAL A 83 -9.84 -2.45 -3.65
N ASP A 84 -10.27 -2.98 -4.79
CA ASP A 84 -9.62 -4.13 -5.42
C ASP A 84 -8.17 -3.85 -5.76
N ARG A 85 -7.88 -2.67 -6.31
CA ARG A 85 -6.50 -2.27 -6.64
C ARG A 85 -5.64 -2.15 -5.38
N ALA A 86 -6.17 -1.50 -4.35
CA ALA A 86 -5.43 -1.32 -3.10
C ALA A 86 -5.10 -2.65 -2.45
N GLU A 87 -6.05 -3.56 -2.40
CA GLU A 87 -5.84 -4.89 -1.81
C GLU A 87 -4.86 -5.72 -2.62
N ALA A 88 -4.93 -5.65 -3.95
CA ALA A 88 -4.01 -6.36 -4.82
C ALA A 88 -2.57 -5.85 -4.66
N TRP A 89 -2.39 -4.54 -4.61
CA TRP A 89 -1.05 -3.96 -4.41
C TRP A 89 -0.52 -4.24 -3.01
N LEU A 90 -1.38 -4.23 -2.00
CA LEU A 90 -0.97 -4.59 -0.64
C LEU A 90 -0.41 -6.02 -0.60
N ALA A 91 -1.13 -6.97 -1.19
CA ALA A 91 -0.70 -8.36 -1.25
C ALA A 91 0.60 -8.51 -2.04
N SER A 92 0.73 -7.81 -3.17
CA SER A 92 1.94 -7.82 -3.99
C SER A 92 3.15 -7.28 -3.21
N ALA A 93 2.96 -6.16 -2.50
CA ALA A 93 4.01 -5.56 -1.69
C ALA A 93 4.43 -6.46 -0.54
N TRP A 94 3.47 -7.11 0.10
CA TRP A 94 3.74 -8.05 1.18
C TRP A 94 4.56 -9.25 0.69
N ARG A 95 4.21 -9.80 -0.49
CA ARG A 95 4.98 -10.90 -1.08
C ARG A 95 6.41 -10.50 -1.42
N ARG A 96 6.59 -9.29 -1.96
CA ARG A 96 7.93 -8.77 -2.25
C ARG A 96 8.78 -8.65 -0.98
N ALA A 97 8.17 -8.25 0.12
CA ALA A 97 8.88 -8.05 1.39
C ALA A 97 9.42 -9.36 1.98
N ALA A 98 8.98 -10.51 1.47
CA ALA A 98 9.49 -11.82 1.91
C ALA A 98 10.86 -12.17 1.33
N THR A 99 11.31 -11.46 0.31
CA THR A 99 12.55 -11.78 -0.42
C THR A 99 13.75 -10.99 0.05
#